data_66ecc66d7f9bfc29d3aa3c180ef5d49d
#
_entry.id   66ecc66d7f9bfc29d3aa3c180ef5d49d
#
_cell.length_a   1.000
_cell.length_b   1.000
_cell.length_c   1.000
_cell.angle_alpha   90.00
_cell.angle_beta   90.00
_cell.angle_gamma   90.00
#
_symmetry.space_group_name_H-M   'P 1'
#
loop_
_entity.id
_entity.type
_entity.pdbx_description
1 polymer ?
#
loop_
_entity_poly.entity_id
_entity_poly.type
_entity_poly.pdbx_seq_one_letter_code
_entity_poly.pdbx_strand_id
1 'polypeptide(L)'
;MSRFVKQSVLLVLTVAILALPILFWIAKSPSRSEPVEVVTKYLKLLYARDFSRAYQFISAADRQLKTRNDYVRERGPFDGFAHEVARKLSSFIEIQPVTQRIDGAQNRLRLALRLPDAEALSDLVLEWDENRLKALPRSEQKRILATLDRLARAEKLPMIEGEEEFILVREGSKWKVFLDWAAGVQVKFDTTLPANGGLAAQPTIKETIARSGDLFTIGFKVKNTGAGEVVTRIAHRVEPKEMAEYLDLVECALLLPVRLQPGEEQIYKSTYVVRGDLPDGTKSLNVTYEFKVEN
;
A
#
# COMPACT_ATOMS: atom_id res chain seq x y z
N MET A 1 -17.99 17.65 69.39
CA MET A 1 -17.34 17.69 68.04
C MET A 1 -17.00 19.12 67.71
N SER A 2 -15.71 19.46 67.68
CA SER A 2 -15.25 20.84 67.59
C SER A 2 -15.51 21.46 66.19
N ARG A 3 -15.70 22.78 66.12
CA ARG A 3 -15.91 23.52 64.88
C ARG A 3 -14.85 23.25 63.82
N PHE A 4 -13.64 22.89 64.23
CA PHE A 4 -12.52 22.52 63.33
C PHE A 4 -12.79 21.25 62.51
N VAL A 5 -13.41 20.22 63.06
CA VAL A 5 -13.70 18.97 62.37
C VAL A 5 -14.77 19.19 61.30
N LYS A 6 -15.76 20.05 61.55
CA LYS A 6 -16.81 20.37 60.53
C LYS A 6 -16.25 21.19 59.37
N GLN A 7 -15.30 22.11 59.60
CA GLN A 7 -14.69 22.88 58.52
C GLN A 7 -13.75 22.02 57.66
N SER A 8 -13.00 21.09 58.25
CA SER A 8 -12.13 20.17 57.48
C SER A 8 -12.93 19.20 56.60
N VAL A 9 -14.06 18.68 57.10
CA VAL A 9 -14.94 17.80 56.31
C VAL A 9 -15.62 18.55 55.16
N LEU A 10 -16.02 19.82 55.38
CA LEU A 10 -16.61 20.64 54.35
C LEU A 10 -15.61 20.99 53.24
N LEU A 11 -14.35 21.27 53.59
CA LEU A 11 -13.29 21.57 52.62
C LEU A 11 -12.90 20.35 51.78
N VAL A 12 -12.85 19.16 52.37
CA VAL A 12 -12.58 17.90 51.64
C VAL A 12 -13.72 17.57 50.69
N LEU A 13 -15.00 17.78 51.08
CA LEU A 13 -16.17 17.55 50.24
C LEU A 13 -16.23 18.53 49.07
N THR A 14 -15.89 19.81 49.28
CA THR A 14 -15.85 20.79 48.17
C THR A 14 -14.75 20.50 47.17
N VAL A 15 -13.56 20.08 47.61
CA VAL A 15 -12.47 19.68 46.69
C VAL A 15 -12.83 18.41 45.91
N ALA A 16 -13.47 17.43 46.53
CA ALA A 16 -13.95 16.21 45.85
C ALA A 16 -15.02 16.51 44.81
N ILE A 17 -15.96 17.42 45.10
CA ILE A 17 -17.04 17.79 44.13
C ILE A 17 -16.48 18.58 42.94
N LEU A 18 -15.46 19.40 43.11
CA LEU A 18 -14.78 20.11 42.02
C LEU A 18 -13.81 19.24 41.23
N ALA A 19 -13.24 18.18 41.81
CA ALA A 19 -12.35 17.27 41.13
C ALA A 19 -13.08 16.24 40.25
N LEU A 20 -14.32 15.84 40.62
CA LEU A 20 -15.13 14.88 39.88
C LEU A 20 -15.42 15.29 38.41
N PRO A 21 -15.82 16.53 38.09
CA PRO A 21 -16.04 16.93 36.71
C PRO A 21 -14.75 17.01 35.91
N ILE A 22 -13.60 17.35 36.55
CA ILE A 22 -12.30 17.39 35.87
C ILE A 22 -11.84 15.98 35.53
N LEU A 23 -11.94 15.02 36.46
CA LEU A 23 -11.65 13.63 36.23
C LEU A 23 -12.58 12.99 35.16
N PHE A 24 -13.87 13.36 35.18
CA PHE A 24 -14.84 12.90 34.18
C PHE A 24 -14.58 13.52 32.80
N TRP A 25 -14.07 14.76 32.76
CA TRP A 25 -13.69 15.42 31.51
C TRP A 25 -12.41 14.85 30.92
N ILE A 26 -11.42 14.50 31.77
CA ILE A 26 -10.19 13.80 31.36
C ILE A 26 -10.51 12.36 30.87
N ALA A 27 -11.41 11.65 31.55
CA ALA A 27 -11.84 10.31 31.17
C ALA A 27 -12.71 10.28 29.89
N LYS A 28 -13.37 11.38 29.54
CA LYS A 28 -14.19 11.56 28.35
C LYS A 28 -13.48 12.27 27.20
N SER A 29 -12.22 12.65 27.36
CA SER A 29 -11.41 13.13 26.25
C SER A 29 -11.33 12.01 25.23
N PRO A 30 -11.87 12.19 24.01
CA PRO A 30 -11.74 11.16 22.98
C PRO A 30 -10.26 10.86 22.85
N SER A 31 -9.88 9.59 22.95
CA SER A 31 -8.49 9.17 22.84
C SER A 31 -7.92 9.79 21.57
N ARG A 32 -7.08 10.80 21.72
CA ARG A 32 -6.34 11.40 20.62
C ARG A 32 -5.48 10.26 20.08
N SER A 33 -5.80 9.80 18.86
CA SER A 33 -4.90 8.85 18.23
C SER A 33 -3.53 9.51 18.08
N GLU A 34 -2.54 8.92 18.72
CA GLU A 34 -1.17 9.39 18.58
C GLU A 34 -0.73 9.27 17.12
N PRO A 35 -0.09 10.28 16.54
CA PRO A 35 0.37 10.24 15.14
C PRO A 35 1.17 9.00 14.80
N VAL A 36 2.08 8.59 15.68
CA VAL A 36 2.90 7.38 15.54
C VAL A 36 2.03 6.12 15.44
N GLU A 37 0.98 6.02 16.27
CA GLU A 37 0.06 4.88 16.25
C GLU A 37 -0.71 4.79 14.92
N VAL A 38 -1.12 5.94 14.38
CA VAL A 38 -1.82 6.01 13.08
C VAL A 38 -0.93 5.50 11.96
N VAL A 39 0.32 5.99 11.87
CA VAL A 39 1.28 5.54 10.85
C VAL A 39 1.63 4.07 11.05
N THR A 40 1.84 3.63 12.30
CA THR A 40 2.12 2.23 12.61
C THR A 40 1.01 1.30 12.10
N LYS A 41 -0.26 1.65 12.38
CA LYS A 41 -1.40 0.89 11.88
C LYS A 41 -1.48 0.90 10.35
N TYR A 42 -1.27 2.06 9.76
CA TYR A 42 -1.27 2.22 8.31
C TYR A 42 -0.20 1.34 7.65
N LEU A 43 1.05 1.42 8.09
CA LEU A 43 2.17 0.63 7.56
C LEU A 43 1.96 -0.87 7.73
N LYS A 44 1.52 -1.32 8.91
CA LYS A 44 1.21 -2.74 9.14
C LYS A 44 0.13 -3.25 8.20
N LEU A 45 -0.88 -2.45 7.90
CA LEU A 45 -1.93 -2.80 6.93
C LEU A 45 -1.40 -2.81 5.49
N LEU A 46 -0.54 -1.86 5.11
CA LEU A 46 0.13 -1.87 3.81
C LEU A 46 0.96 -3.13 3.62
N TYR A 47 1.77 -3.47 4.61
CA TYR A 47 2.64 -4.64 4.56
C TYR A 47 1.85 -5.96 4.57
N ALA A 48 0.72 -5.97 5.28
CA ALA A 48 -0.24 -7.08 5.24
C ALA A 48 -1.04 -7.17 3.94
N ARG A 49 -0.85 -6.23 2.99
CA ARG A 49 -1.65 -6.11 1.76
C ARG A 49 -3.15 -5.90 2.02
N ASP A 50 -3.53 -5.44 3.22
CA ASP A 50 -4.91 -5.05 3.55
C ASP A 50 -5.17 -3.57 3.18
N PHE A 51 -5.08 -3.30 1.89
CA PHE A 51 -5.21 -1.94 1.36
C PHE A 51 -6.59 -1.34 1.59
N SER A 52 -7.60 -2.18 1.69
CA SER A 52 -8.98 -1.76 1.98
C SER A 52 -9.09 -1.10 3.36
N ARG A 53 -8.42 -1.66 4.38
CA ARG A 53 -8.35 -1.07 5.72
C ARG A 53 -7.34 0.08 5.77
N ALA A 54 -6.20 -0.04 5.09
CA ALA A 54 -5.21 1.03 5.03
C ALA A 54 -5.80 2.34 4.48
N TYR A 55 -6.68 2.25 3.48
CA TYR A 55 -7.36 3.41 2.89
C TYR A 55 -8.13 4.28 3.91
N GLN A 56 -8.60 3.70 5.00
CA GLN A 56 -9.31 4.43 6.05
C GLN A 56 -8.41 5.41 6.82
N PHE A 57 -7.10 5.21 6.77
CA PHE A 57 -6.10 6.07 7.41
C PHE A 57 -5.67 7.24 6.52
N ILE A 58 -5.98 7.21 5.23
CA ILE A 58 -5.64 8.24 4.26
C ILE A 58 -6.51 9.48 4.45
N SER A 59 -5.96 10.64 4.17
CA SER A 59 -6.63 11.93 4.27
C SER A 59 -7.88 12.03 3.38
N ALA A 60 -8.84 12.85 3.78
CA ALA A 60 -10.04 13.11 2.97
C ALA A 60 -9.68 13.79 1.64
N ALA A 61 -8.68 14.68 1.64
CA ALA A 61 -8.20 15.35 0.43
C ALA A 61 -7.68 14.34 -0.60
N ASP A 62 -6.83 13.40 -0.18
CA ASP A 62 -6.33 12.34 -1.06
C ASP A 62 -7.46 11.42 -1.54
N ARG A 63 -8.39 11.03 -0.64
CA ARG A 63 -9.52 10.17 -1.00
C ARG A 63 -10.51 10.77 -1.99
N GLN A 64 -10.50 12.09 -2.18
CA GLN A 64 -11.26 12.75 -3.25
C GLN A 64 -10.63 12.53 -4.63
N LEU A 65 -9.32 12.31 -4.69
CA LEU A 65 -8.56 12.13 -5.93
C LEU A 65 -8.51 10.65 -6.38
N LYS A 66 -8.52 9.72 -5.43
CA LYS A 66 -8.44 8.29 -5.71
C LYS A 66 -9.45 7.52 -4.87
N THR A 67 -10.34 6.76 -5.52
CA THR A 67 -11.34 5.96 -4.81
C THR A 67 -10.70 4.78 -4.08
N ARG A 68 -11.41 4.21 -3.09
CA ARG A 68 -10.96 3.00 -2.40
C ARG A 68 -10.76 1.82 -3.35
N ASN A 69 -11.66 1.67 -4.32
CA ASN A 69 -11.59 0.56 -5.28
C ASN A 69 -10.36 0.69 -6.18
N ASP A 70 -10.05 1.89 -6.65
CA ASP A 70 -8.87 2.14 -7.47
C ASP A 70 -7.60 1.93 -6.64
N TYR A 71 -7.54 2.49 -5.43
CA TYR A 71 -6.41 2.29 -4.52
C TYR A 71 -6.11 0.82 -4.23
N VAL A 72 -7.14 0.00 -3.98
CA VAL A 72 -6.98 -1.45 -3.74
C VAL A 72 -6.53 -2.16 -5.01
N ARG A 73 -7.15 -1.84 -6.15
CA ARG A 73 -6.86 -2.47 -7.44
C ARG A 73 -5.42 -2.23 -7.90
N GLU A 74 -4.95 -0.99 -7.77
CA GLU A 74 -3.60 -0.57 -8.17
C GLU A 74 -2.48 -1.20 -7.34
N ARG A 75 -2.78 -1.65 -6.13
CA ARG A 75 -1.76 -2.20 -5.24
C ARG A 75 -1.68 -3.72 -5.26
N GLY A 76 -2.58 -4.39 -5.98
CA GLY A 76 -2.60 -5.85 -6.12
C GLY A 76 -2.72 -6.56 -4.77
N PRO A 77 -3.91 -6.58 -4.16
CA PRO A 77 -4.10 -7.27 -2.89
C PRO A 77 -3.80 -8.76 -3.03
N PHE A 78 -3.26 -9.34 -1.97
CA PHE A 78 -3.10 -10.78 -1.89
C PHE A 78 -4.39 -11.45 -1.39
N ASP A 79 -4.61 -12.70 -1.78
CA ASP A 79 -5.69 -13.54 -1.27
C ASP A 79 -5.14 -14.84 -0.65
N GLY A 80 -6.03 -15.60 0.00
CA GLY A 80 -5.71 -16.91 0.56
C GLY A 80 -4.46 -16.92 1.44
N PHE A 81 -3.61 -17.93 1.26
CA PHE A 81 -2.42 -18.12 2.07
C PHE A 81 -1.36 -17.02 1.88
N ALA A 82 -1.23 -16.43 0.70
CA ALA A 82 -0.33 -15.29 0.48
C ALA A 82 -0.69 -14.11 1.40
N HIS A 83 -1.98 -13.83 1.57
CA HIS A 83 -2.45 -12.81 2.52
C HIS A 83 -2.13 -13.17 3.98
N GLU A 84 -2.26 -14.45 4.37
CA GLU A 84 -1.90 -14.90 5.72
C GLU A 84 -0.41 -14.70 6.00
N VAL A 85 0.47 -15.02 5.04
CA VAL A 85 1.91 -14.79 5.15
C VAL A 85 2.22 -13.30 5.26
N ALA A 86 1.66 -12.46 4.39
CA ALA A 86 1.86 -11.01 4.44
C ALA A 86 1.41 -10.42 5.79
N ARG A 87 0.25 -10.85 6.31
CA ARG A 87 -0.25 -10.48 7.64
C ARG A 87 0.69 -10.94 8.76
N LYS A 88 1.26 -12.15 8.64
CA LYS A 88 2.23 -12.67 9.60
C LYS A 88 3.49 -11.81 9.60
N LEU A 89 4.06 -11.51 8.42
CA LEU A 89 5.23 -10.66 8.29
C LEU A 89 4.98 -9.25 8.82
N SER A 90 3.79 -8.69 8.57
CA SER A 90 3.43 -7.37 9.10
C SER A 90 3.44 -7.29 10.63
N SER A 91 3.29 -8.42 11.32
CA SER A 91 3.34 -8.46 12.79
C SER A 91 4.75 -8.28 13.35
N PHE A 92 5.79 -8.51 12.53
CA PHE A 92 7.20 -8.35 12.93
C PHE A 92 7.77 -6.97 12.61
N ILE A 93 6.99 -6.08 12.04
CA ILE A 93 7.42 -4.70 11.76
C ILE A 93 7.67 -3.96 13.06
N GLU A 94 8.87 -3.40 13.19
CA GLU A 94 9.28 -2.53 14.27
C GLU A 94 9.33 -1.08 13.78
N ILE A 95 8.76 -0.16 14.55
CA ILE A 95 8.65 1.26 14.17
C ILE A 95 9.04 2.10 15.39
N GLN A 96 10.00 2.99 15.20
CA GLN A 96 10.45 3.90 16.24
C GLN A 96 10.42 5.35 15.74
N PRO A 97 9.86 6.30 16.52
CA PRO A 97 9.90 7.71 16.17
C PRO A 97 11.34 8.25 16.30
N VAL A 98 11.82 8.92 15.25
CA VAL A 98 13.12 9.60 15.22
C VAL A 98 12.92 11.10 15.51
N THR A 99 12.04 11.75 14.72
CA THR A 99 11.68 13.15 14.92
C THR A 99 10.20 13.35 14.68
N GLN A 100 9.63 14.32 15.38
CA GLN A 100 8.25 14.75 15.20
C GLN A 100 8.18 16.27 15.23
N ARG A 101 7.58 16.86 14.21
CA ARG A 101 7.33 18.29 14.12
C ARG A 101 5.87 18.57 13.83
N ILE A 102 5.21 19.25 14.75
CA ILE A 102 3.82 19.66 14.60
C ILE A 102 3.79 21.11 14.15
N ASP A 103 3.12 21.38 13.03
CA ASP A 103 2.91 22.71 12.48
C ASP A 103 1.42 22.88 12.18
N GLY A 104 0.71 23.55 13.08
CA GLY A 104 -0.74 23.74 13.00
C GLY A 104 -1.51 22.43 12.90
N ALA A 105 -2.17 22.20 11.75
CA ALA A 105 -2.95 21.00 11.48
C ALA A 105 -2.14 19.86 10.83
N GLN A 106 -0.84 20.09 10.57
CA GLN A 106 0.07 19.09 9.99
C GLN A 106 1.04 18.57 11.06
N ASN A 107 1.45 17.33 10.88
CA ASN A 107 2.49 16.69 11.66
C ASN A 107 3.44 15.96 10.71
N ARG A 108 4.72 16.33 10.72
CA ARG A 108 5.80 15.64 10.02
C ARG A 108 6.46 14.68 10.99
N LEU A 109 6.44 13.42 10.66
CA LEU A 109 6.90 12.33 11.50
C LEU A 109 7.95 11.52 10.75
N ARG A 110 9.21 11.57 11.20
CA ARG A 110 10.26 10.68 10.69
C ARG A 110 10.33 9.46 11.59
N LEU A 111 10.28 8.29 10.98
CA LEU A 111 10.28 7.00 11.64
C LEU A 111 11.47 6.17 11.18
N ALA A 112 12.15 5.54 12.11
CA ALA A 112 13.02 4.42 11.82
C ALA A 112 12.15 3.16 11.69
N LEU A 113 12.30 2.47 10.58
CA LEU A 113 11.55 1.28 10.21
C LEU A 113 12.49 0.08 10.16
N ARG A 114 12.06 -1.02 10.74
CA ARG A 114 12.69 -2.32 10.59
C ARG A 114 11.67 -3.30 10.06
N LEU A 115 11.86 -3.74 8.82
CA LEU A 115 10.87 -4.48 8.04
C LEU A 115 11.42 -5.85 7.67
N PRO A 116 10.58 -6.93 7.68
CA PRO A 116 11.02 -8.21 7.14
C PRO A 116 11.48 -8.06 5.69
N ASP A 117 12.66 -8.57 5.39
CA ASP A 117 13.24 -8.59 4.05
C ASP A 117 12.58 -9.71 3.23
N ALA A 118 11.70 -9.32 2.31
CA ALA A 118 10.97 -10.28 1.49
C ALA A 118 11.88 -11.04 0.51
N GLU A 119 12.95 -10.40 0.00
CA GLU A 119 13.91 -11.02 -0.92
C GLU A 119 14.74 -12.09 -0.20
N ALA A 120 15.36 -11.74 0.91
CA ALA A 120 16.13 -12.70 1.71
C ALA A 120 15.25 -13.83 2.28
N LEU A 121 13.96 -13.57 2.56
CA LEU A 121 13.01 -14.60 2.97
C LEU A 121 12.63 -15.53 1.83
N SER A 122 12.59 -15.04 0.59
CA SER A 122 12.33 -15.86 -0.59
C SER A 122 13.36 -16.98 -0.72
N ASP A 123 14.63 -16.67 -0.51
CA ASP A 123 15.72 -17.64 -0.56
C ASP A 123 15.68 -18.67 0.59
N LEU A 124 15.19 -18.25 1.76
CA LEU A 124 15.23 -19.08 2.98
C LEU A 124 14.01 -19.96 3.20
N VAL A 125 12.83 -19.51 2.79
CA VAL A 125 11.56 -20.12 3.20
C VAL A 125 10.71 -20.54 2.02
N LEU A 126 10.62 -19.72 0.99
CA LEU A 126 9.70 -19.94 -0.12
C LEU A 126 9.95 -18.95 -1.26
N GLU A 127 10.00 -19.45 -2.49
CA GLU A 127 9.88 -18.64 -3.69
C GLU A 127 8.48 -17.98 -3.73
N TRP A 128 8.45 -16.63 -3.80
CA TRP A 128 7.21 -15.85 -3.76
C TRP A 128 6.45 -15.91 -5.10
N ASP A 129 5.84 -17.05 -5.39
CA ASP A 129 4.87 -17.18 -6.46
C ASP A 129 3.48 -17.33 -5.85
N GLU A 130 2.59 -16.37 -6.13
CA GLU A 130 1.22 -16.35 -5.60
C GLU A 130 0.44 -17.62 -5.97
N ASN A 131 0.67 -18.18 -7.18
CA ASN A 131 0.00 -19.39 -7.63
C ASN A 131 0.53 -20.62 -6.90
N ARG A 132 1.84 -20.69 -6.67
CA ARG A 132 2.45 -21.75 -5.83
C ARG A 132 1.96 -21.68 -4.41
N LEU A 133 1.88 -20.48 -3.83
CA LEU A 133 1.35 -20.29 -2.47
C LEU A 133 -0.10 -20.77 -2.34
N LYS A 134 -0.95 -20.50 -3.34
CA LYS A 134 -2.33 -20.98 -3.37
C LYS A 134 -2.45 -22.49 -3.47
N ALA A 135 -1.52 -23.15 -4.13
CA ALA A 135 -1.52 -24.61 -4.34
C ALA A 135 -0.94 -25.41 -3.16
N LEU A 136 -0.35 -24.74 -2.15
CA LEU A 136 0.32 -25.44 -1.04
C LEU A 136 -0.67 -26.22 -0.15
N PRO A 137 -0.33 -27.47 0.22
CA PRO A 137 -1.08 -28.23 1.21
C PRO A 137 -1.15 -27.52 2.57
N ARG A 138 -2.22 -27.67 3.31
CA ARG A 138 -2.40 -27.02 4.64
C ARG A 138 -1.29 -27.34 5.64
N SER A 139 -0.69 -28.53 5.57
CA SER A 139 0.44 -28.92 6.41
C SER A 139 1.67 -28.05 6.13
N GLU A 140 1.95 -27.75 4.85
CA GLU A 140 3.05 -26.89 4.46
C GLU A 140 2.80 -25.42 4.78
N GLN A 141 1.58 -24.94 4.58
CA GLN A 141 1.17 -23.61 5.02
C GLN A 141 1.45 -23.39 6.50
N LYS A 142 1.05 -24.33 7.36
CA LYS A 142 1.34 -24.30 8.81
C LYS A 142 2.83 -24.33 9.11
N ARG A 143 3.60 -25.15 8.37
CA ARG A 143 5.05 -25.25 8.54
C ARG A 143 5.75 -23.93 8.22
N ILE A 144 5.33 -23.23 7.14
CA ILE A 144 5.86 -21.92 6.76
C ILE A 144 5.62 -20.90 7.86
N LEU A 145 4.36 -20.74 8.32
CA LEU A 145 4.04 -19.80 9.39
C LEU A 145 4.81 -20.09 10.70
N ALA A 146 4.92 -21.37 11.07
CA ALA A 146 5.71 -21.80 12.23
C ALA A 146 7.22 -21.50 12.05
N THR A 147 7.74 -21.60 10.84
CA THR A 147 9.13 -21.28 10.53
C THR A 147 9.38 -19.78 10.68
N LEU A 148 8.49 -18.93 10.19
CA LEU A 148 8.58 -17.47 10.38
C LEU A 148 8.57 -17.12 11.88
N ASP A 149 7.68 -17.73 12.67
CA ASP A 149 7.66 -17.52 14.13
C ASP A 149 8.96 -17.97 14.82
N ARG A 150 9.52 -19.08 14.37
CA ARG A 150 10.78 -19.61 14.92
C ARG A 150 11.95 -18.68 14.59
N LEU A 151 12.03 -18.20 13.33
CA LEU A 151 13.07 -17.26 12.90
C LEU A 151 12.96 -15.94 13.69
N ALA A 152 11.76 -15.42 13.85
CA ALA A 152 11.53 -14.18 14.60
C ALA A 152 11.95 -14.33 16.08
N ARG A 153 11.53 -15.43 16.76
CA ARG A 153 11.91 -15.69 18.15
C ARG A 153 13.41 -15.93 18.35
N ALA A 154 14.10 -16.44 17.34
CA ALA A 154 15.55 -16.65 17.34
C ALA A 154 16.34 -15.42 16.90
N GLU A 155 15.68 -14.28 16.62
CA GLU A 155 16.27 -13.05 16.06
C GLU A 155 17.04 -13.29 14.74
N LYS A 156 16.62 -14.31 13.99
CA LYS A 156 17.20 -14.72 12.70
C LYS A 156 16.31 -14.37 11.50
N LEU A 157 15.19 -13.70 11.75
CA LEU A 157 14.34 -13.21 10.66
C LEU A 157 15.11 -12.12 9.90
N PRO A 158 15.35 -12.27 8.59
CA PRO A 158 16.01 -11.24 7.81
C PRO A 158 15.17 -9.96 7.87
N MET A 159 15.83 -8.85 8.18
CA MET A 159 15.20 -7.54 8.32
C MET A 159 16.00 -6.50 7.54
N ILE A 160 15.30 -5.58 6.88
CA ILE A 160 15.87 -4.37 6.31
C ILE A 160 15.55 -3.18 7.21
N GLU A 161 16.46 -2.23 7.28
CA GLU A 161 16.31 -1.02 8.09
C GLU A 161 16.33 0.20 7.19
N GLY A 162 15.53 1.22 7.54
CA GLY A 162 15.47 2.48 6.82
C GLY A 162 14.76 3.54 7.64
N GLU A 163 14.81 4.77 7.15
CA GLU A 163 14.05 5.88 7.71
C GLU A 163 13.09 6.41 6.65
N GLU A 164 11.88 6.77 7.08
CA GLU A 164 10.86 7.33 6.20
C GLU A 164 10.13 8.48 6.90
N GLU A 165 9.82 9.53 6.12
CA GLU A 165 9.05 10.67 6.59
C GLU A 165 7.59 10.55 6.17
N PHE A 166 6.69 10.73 7.15
CA PHE A 166 5.25 10.75 6.94
C PHE A 166 4.68 12.13 7.28
N ILE A 167 3.80 12.59 6.42
CA ILE A 167 2.99 13.78 6.70
C ILE A 167 1.62 13.31 7.15
N LEU A 168 1.17 13.82 8.29
CA LEU A 168 -0.18 13.61 8.77
C LEU A 168 -0.92 14.92 8.84
N VAL A 169 -2.21 14.87 8.55
CA VAL A 169 -3.14 15.99 8.68
C VAL A 169 -4.20 15.66 9.71
N ARG A 170 -4.66 16.69 10.41
CA ARG A 170 -5.68 16.54 11.44
C ARG A 170 -7.08 16.76 10.85
N GLU A 171 -7.91 15.73 10.94
CA GLU A 171 -9.32 15.77 10.55
C GLU A 171 -10.19 15.59 11.80
N GLY A 172 -10.73 16.70 12.31
CA GLY A 172 -11.42 16.71 13.60
C GLY A 172 -10.51 16.27 14.75
N SER A 173 -10.85 15.18 15.43
CA SER A 173 -10.05 14.60 16.51
C SER A 173 -9.03 13.55 16.05
N LYS A 174 -8.99 13.20 14.75
CA LYS A 174 -8.19 12.09 14.23
C LYS A 174 -7.06 12.59 13.33
N TRP A 175 -5.90 11.94 13.45
CA TRP A 175 -4.82 12.09 12.48
C TRP A 175 -5.06 11.17 11.28
N LYS A 176 -4.68 11.65 10.09
CA LYS A 176 -4.73 10.93 8.81
C LYS A 176 -3.41 11.07 8.09
N VAL A 177 -2.98 10.03 7.42
CA VAL A 177 -1.80 10.03 6.56
C VAL A 177 -2.14 10.86 5.31
N PHE A 178 -1.31 11.86 5.04
CA PHE A 178 -1.42 12.71 3.86
C PHE A 178 -0.42 12.24 2.82
N LEU A 179 -0.92 11.71 1.73
CA LEU A 179 -0.12 11.17 0.62
C LEU A 179 0.17 12.23 -0.45
N ASP A 180 -0.55 13.37 -0.37
CA ASP A 180 -0.39 14.50 -1.27
C ASP A 180 -0.53 14.12 -2.75
N TRP A 181 -1.52 13.30 -3.08
CA TRP A 181 -1.77 12.90 -4.46
C TRP A 181 -2.08 14.08 -5.39
N ALA A 182 -2.47 15.23 -4.85
CA ALA A 182 -2.66 16.45 -5.64
C ALA A 182 -1.37 16.94 -6.31
N ALA A 183 -0.21 16.65 -5.71
CA ALA A 183 1.10 16.94 -6.29
C ALA A 183 1.64 15.77 -7.15
N GLY A 184 0.84 14.73 -7.35
CA GLY A 184 1.21 13.59 -8.18
C GLY A 184 1.02 13.83 -9.67
N VAL A 185 1.56 12.93 -10.47
CA VAL A 185 1.38 12.88 -11.91
C VAL A 185 0.23 11.94 -12.27
N GLN A 186 -0.61 12.35 -13.22
CA GLN A 186 -1.63 11.47 -13.79
C GLN A 186 -0.99 10.54 -14.82
N VAL A 187 -1.09 9.23 -14.61
CA VAL A 187 -0.61 8.21 -15.55
C VAL A 187 -1.81 7.57 -16.22
N LYS A 188 -1.90 7.69 -17.55
CA LYS A 188 -2.97 7.11 -18.37
C LYS A 188 -2.47 5.88 -19.10
N PHE A 189 -3.34 4.89 -19.26
CA PHE A 189 -3.02 3.62 -19.90
C PHE A 189 -3.90 3.38 -21.09
N ASP A 190 -3.29 2.96 -22.19
CA ASP A 190 -3.97 2.62 -23.43
C ASP A 190 -3.36 1.38 -24.08
N THR A 191 -4.04 0.82 -25.06
CA THR A 191 -3.62 -0.34 -25.84
C THR A 191 -3.79 -0.12 -27.33
N THR A 192 -2.77 -0.50 -28.10
CA THR A 192 -2.85 -0.56 -29.57
C THR A 192 -2.79 -2.01 -30.02
N LEU A 193 -3.73 -2.42 -30.84
CA LEU A 193 -3.88 -3.78 -31.34
C LEU A 193 -3.57 -3.85 -32.82
N PRO A 194 -3.00 -4.98 -33.31
CA PRO A 194 -2.85 -5.21 -34.75
C PRO A 194 -4.21 -5.39 -35.44
N ALA A 195 -4.39 -4.81 -36.61
CA ALA A 195 -5.68 -4.72 -37.31
C ALA A 195 -6.37 -6.09 -37.55
N ASN A 196 -5.60 -7.18 -37.69
CA ASN A 196 -6.11 -8.52 -38.00
C ASN A 196 -5.61 -9.58 -37.00
N GLY A 197 -5.26 -9.17 -35.78
CA GLY A 197 -4.53 -10.05 -34.84
C GLY A 197 -5.38 -11.06 -34.07
N GLY A 198 -6.71 -11.08 -34.23
CA GLY A 198 -7.58 -11.97 -33.44
C GLY A 198 -7.43 -11.75 -31.92
N LEU A 199 -7.09 -10.54 -31.48
CA LEU A 199 -6.77 -10.20 -30.11
C LEU A 199 -7.62 -9.02 -29.63
N ALA A 200 -8.12 -9.09 -28.39
CA ALA A 200 -8.69 -7.96 -27.69
C ALA A 200 -7.85 -7.71 -26.42
N ALA A 201 -7.53 -6.47 -26.15
CA ALA A 201 -6.81 -6.10 -24.93
C ALA A 201 -7.28 -4.75 -24.40
N GLN A 202 -7.34 -4.62 -23.07
CA GLN A 202 -7.69 -3.37 -22.41
C GLN A 202 -7.05 -3.29 -21.00
N PRO A 203 -6.67 -2.11 -20.54
CA PRO A 203 -6.21 -1.94 -19.17
C PRO A 203 -7.38 -2.11 -18.19
N THR A 204 -7.11 -2.68 -17.01
CA THR A 204 -8.11 -2.82 -15.94
C THR A 204 -8.42 -1.49 -15.26
N ILE A 205 -7.50 -0.53 -15.37
CA ILE A 205 -7.60 0.85 -14.90
C ILE A 205 -7.11 1.74 -16.03
N LYS A 206 -7.89 2.73 -16.43
CA LYS A 206 -7.51 3.64 -17.53
C LYS A 206 -6.53 4.72 -17.10
N GLU A 207 -6.55 5.11 -15.84
CA GLU A 207 -5.68 6.15 -15.30
C GLU A 207 -5.48 5.99 -13.80
N THR A 208 -4.35 6.46 -13.31
CA THR A 208 -4.05 6.61 -11.88
C THR A 208 -3.32 7.91 -11.61
N ILE A 209 -3.27 8.32 -10.34
CA ILE A 209 -2.41 9.39 -9.86
C ILE A 209 -1.30 8.74 -9.03
N ALA A 210 -0.05 9.01 -9.36
CA ALA A 210 1.10 8.50 -8.64
C ALA A 210 2.07 9.62 -8.28
N ARG A 211 2.65 9.53 -7.08
CA ARG A 211 3.74 10.38 -6.64
C ARG A 211 5.08 9.71 -6.90
N SER A 212 6.11 10.51 -6.84
CA SER A 212 7.48 10.03 -6.80
C SER A 212 7.65 8.95 -5.72
N GLY A 213 8.22 7.81 -6.10
CA GLY A 213 8.39 6.63 -5.25
C GLY A 213 7.16 5.73 -5.13
N ASP A 214 5.99 6.14 -5.63
CA ASP A 214 4.80 5.29 -5.60
C ASP A 214 4.95 4.09 -6.52
N LEU A 215 4.74 2.90 -5.95
CA LEU A 215 4.58 1.64 -6.68
C LEU A 215 3.09 1.43 -6.97
N PHE A 216 2.76 1.15 -8.23
CA PHE A 216 1.39 0.78 -8.62
C PHE A 216 1.40 -0.30 -9.70
N THR A 217 0.38 -1.15 -9.67
CA THR A 217 0.23 -2.30 -10.58
C THR A 217 -1.00 -2.13 -11.44
N ILE A 218 -0.85 -2.29 -12.75
CA ILE A 218 -1.93 -2.26 -13.73
C ILE A 218 -2.09 -3.65 -14.32
N GLY A 219 -3.33 -4.13 -14.39
CA GLY A 219 -3.65 -5.34 -15.12
C GLY A 219 -4.02 -5.01 -16.57
N PHE A 220 -3.60 -5.80 -17.51
CA PHE A 220 -4.09 -5.80 -18.90
C PHE A 220 -4.88 -7.08 -19.12
N LYS A 221 -6.18 -6.93 -19.37
CA LYS A 221 -7.08 -8.02 -19.72
C LYS A 221 -6.91 -8.29 -21.19
N VAL A 222 -6.38 -9.46 -21.53
CA VAL A 222 -6.07 -9.88 -22.91
C VAL A 222 -6.89 -11.11 -23.25
N LYS A 223 -7.53 -11.11 -24.41
CA LYS A 223 -8.38 -12.21 -24.88
C LYS A 223 -8.04 -12.56 -26.32
N ASN A 224 -7.87 -13.85 -26.59
CA ASN A 224 -7.84 -14.36 -27.95
C ASN A 224 -9.26 -14.45 -28.50
N THR A 225 -9.57 -13.64 -29.52
CA THR A 225 -10.88 -13.61 -30.23
C THR A 225 -10.84 -14.34 -31.55
N GLY A 226 -9.66 -14.87 -31.93
CA GLY A 226 -9.46 -15.65 -33.15
C GLY A 226 -9.85 -17.12 -33.02
N ALA A 227 -9.80 -17.85 -34.13
CA ALA A 227 -10.08 -19.28 -34.21
C ALA A 227 -8.86 -20.18 -33.95
N GLY A 228 -7.65 -19.62 -33.98
CA GLY A 228 -6.38 -20.32 -33.72
C GLY A 228 -5.66 -19.81 -32.46
N GLU A 229 -4.63 -20.54 -32.03
CA GLU A 229 -3.71 -20.07 -31.00
C GLU A 229 -3.06 -18.75 -31.43
N VAL A 230 -2.94 -17.80 -30.50
CA VAL A 230 -2.24 -16.54 -30.72
C VAL A 230 -1.05 -16.46 -29.77
N VAL A 231 0.13 -16.15 -30.33
CA VAL A 231 1.32 -15.78 -29.54
C VAL A 231 1.47 -14.27 -29.62
N THR A 232 1.51 -13.62 -28.48
CA THR A 232 1.60 -12.15 -28.45
C THR A 232 2.62 -11.68 -27.41
N ARG A 233 3.23 -10.53 -27.68
CA ARG A 233 4.03 -9.74 -26.77
C ARG A 233 3.71 -8.28 -26.96
N ILE A 234 4.25 -7.41 -26.09
CA ILE A 234 4.06 -5.96 -26.21
C ILE A 234 5.36 -5.23 -26.57
N ALA A 235 5.20 -4.06 -27.19
CA ALA A 235 6.13 -2.96 -27.07
C ALA A 235 5.50 -1.91 -26.15
N HIS A 236 6.27 -1.44 -25.16
CA HIS A 236 5.86 -0.45 -24.19
C HIS A 236 6.32 0.94 -24.64
N ARG A 237 5.43 1.93 -24.65
CA ARG A 237 5.73 3.30 -25.03
C ARG A 237 5.17 4.27 -24.00
N VAL A 238 6.01 5.22 -23.59
CA VAL A 238 5.63 6.34 -22.71
C VAL A 238 5.64 7.63 -23.49
N GLU A 239 4.63 8.45 -23.31
CA GLU A 239 4.50 9.77 -23.91
C GLU A 239 4.20 10.85 -22.84
N PRO A 240 4.85 12.01 -22.89
CA PRO A 240 5.91 12.39 -23.84
C PRO A 240 7.15 11.51 -23.72
N LYS A 241 7.89 11.31 -24.82
CA LYS A 241 9.03 10.38 -24.89
C LYS A 241 10.14 10.70 -23.86
N GLU A 242 10.36 11.99 -23.62
CA GLU A 242 11.32 12.48 -22.62
C GLU A 242 10.93 12.12 -21.19
N MET A 243 9.70 11.71 -20.95
CA MET A 243 9.22 11.27 -19.64
C MET A 243 9.40 9.75 -19.41
N ALA A 244 9.87 9.02 -20.41
CA ALA A 244 10.03 7.57 -20.29
C ALA A 244 11.07 7.17 -19.23
N GLU A 245 12.07 8.01 -18.97
CA GLU A 245 13.09 7.78 -17.95
C GLU A 245 12.59 7.97 -16.50
N TYR A 246 11.42 8.61 -16.32
CA TYR A 246 10.83 8.87 -15.01
C TYR A 246 9.75 7.86 -14.61
N LEU A 247 9.45 6.90 -15.49
CA LEU A 247 8.49 5.84 -15.21
C LEU A 247 9.11 4.48 -15.45
N ASP A 248 9.67 3.88 -14.40
CA ASP A 248 10.27 2.58 -14.50
C ASP A 248 9.21 1.48 -14.52
N LEU A 249 9.34 0.58 -15.49
CA LEU A 249 8.60 -0.68 -15.54
C LEU A 249 9.38 -1.72 -14.73
N VAL A 250 8.95 -1.99 -13.51
CA VAL A 250 9.63 -2.89 -12.57
C VAL A 250 9.36 -4.36 -12.95
N GLU A 251 8.12 -4.66 -13.33
CA GLU A 251 7.68 -6.00 -13.69
C GLU A 251 6.64 -5.95 -14.81
N CYS A 252 6.76 -6.82 -15.79
CA CYS A 252 5.76 -6.96 -16.85
C CYS A 252 5.77 -8.36 -17.46
N ALA A 253 4.71 -9.12 -17.26
CA ALA A 253 4.57 -10.45 -17.80
C ALA A 253 4.45 -10.47 -19.35
N LEU A 254 4.00 -9.37 -19.97
CA LEU A 254 3.79 -9.26 -21.42
C LEU A 254 5.04 -8.87 -22.23
N LEU A 255 6.19 -8.61 -21.58
CA LEU A 255 7.46 -8.39 -22.31
C LEU A 255 7.96 -9.68 -22.97
N LEU A 256 7.64 -10.84 -22.39
CA LEU A 256 7.88 -12.15 -22.97
C LEU A 256 6.68 -12.59 -23.80
N PRO A 257 6.89 -13.40 -24.87
CA PRO A 257 5.79 -13.97 -25.61
C PRO A 257 4.86 -14.81 -24.75
N VAL A 258 3.57 -14.52 -24.79
CA VAL A 258 2.53 -15.28 -24.11
C VAL A 258 1.63 -15.96 -25.13
N ARG A 259 1.19 -17.18 -24.83
CA ARG A 259 0.31 -18.00 -25.67
C ARG A 259 -1.09 -17.96 -25.13
N LEU A 260 -2.07 -17.76 -26.01
CA LEU A 260 -3.49 -17.75 -25.69
C LEU A 260 -4.22 -18.70 -26.63
N GLN A 261 -4.93 -19.66 -26.06
CA GLN A 261 -5.81 -20.55 -26.82
C GLN A 261 -7.05 -19.80 -27.33
N PRO A 262 -7.74 -20.27 -28.36
CA PRO A 262 -8.98 -19.66 -28.84
C PRO A 262 -9.98 -19.44 -27.70
N GLY A 263 -10.46 -18.20 -27.56
CA GLY A 263 -11.40 -17.79 -26.53
C GLY A 263 -10.80 -17.58 -25.14
N GLU A 264 -9.52 -17.93 -24.94
CA GLU A 264 -8.84 -17.73 -23.65
C GLU A 264 -8.71 -16.26 -23.31
N GLU A 265 -8.97 -15.93 -22.04
CA GLU A 265 -8.87 -14.59 -21.48
C GLU A 265 -8.02 -14.63 -20.20
N GLN A 266 -7.01 -13.79 -20.12
CA GLN A 266 -6.14 -13.67 -18.95
C GLN A 266 -5.87 -12.21 -18.60
N ILE A 267 -5.52 -11.95 -17.33
CA ILE A 267 -5.06 -10.65 -16.85
C ILE A 267 -3.56 -10.72 -16.57
N TYR A 268 -2.79 -9.94 -17.31
CA TYR A 268 -1.36 -9.80 -17.15
C TYR A 268 -1.06 -8.52 -16.37
N LYS A 269 -0.24 -8.63 -15.35
CA LYS A 269 0.11 -7.50 -14.46
C LYS A 269 1.39 -6.83 -14.92
N SER A 270 1.44 -5.52 -14.76
CA SER A 270 2.64 -4.69 -14.93
C SER A 270 2.77 -3.75 -13.75
N THR A 271 3.94 -3.71 -13.14
CA THR A 271 4.22 -2.88 -11.97
C THR A 271 5.16 -1.75 -12.35
N TYR A 272 4.81 -0.54 -11.95
CA TYR A 272 5.52 0.68 -12.24
C TYR A 272 5.97 1.38 -10.97
N VAL A 273 7.04 2.16 -11.09
CA VAL A 273 7.45 3.15 -10.09
C VAL A 273 7.71 4.49 -10.77
N VAL A 274 7.24 5.57 -10.15
CA VAL A 274 7.56 6.94 -10.58
C VAL A 274 8.85 7.37 -9.91
N ARG A 275 9.85 7.80 -10.69
CA ARG A 275 11.12 8.31 -10.15
C ARG A 275 10.97 9.67 -9.47
N GLY A 276 11.90 9.96 -8.55
CA GLY A 276 11.86 11.10 -7.63
C GLY A 276 12.07 12.48 -8.23
N ASP A 277 12.52 12.58 -9.43
CA ASP A 277 13.05 13.78 -10.06
C ASP A 277 12.26 14.21 -11.30
N LEU A 278 10.95 13.99 -11.27
CA LEU A 278 10.06 14.47 -12.33
C LEU A 278 10.27 15.98 -12.57
N PRO A 279 10.38 16.41 -13.84
CA PRO A 279 10.47 17.82 -14.18
C PRO A 279 9.27 18.62 -13.66
N ASP A 280 9.55 19.82 -13.17
CA ASP A 280 8.51 20.74 -12.68
C ASP A 280 7.42 20.94 -13.73
N GLY A 281 6.17 20.86 -13.31
CA GLY A 281 5.01 21.06 -14.17
C GLY A 281 4.55 19.82 -14.94
N THR A 282 5.20 18.66 -14.78
CA THR A 282 4.71 17.39 -15.34
C THR A 282 3.36 17.00 -14.72
N LYS A 283 2.29 17.07 -15.53
CA LYS A 283 0.93 16.80 -15.04
C LYS A 283 0.41 15.43 -15.44
N SER A 284 0.86 14.89 -16.57
CA SER A 284 0.37 13.61 -17.07
C SER A 284 1.39 12.88 -17.92
N LEU A 285 1.32 11.54 -17.85
CA LEU A 285 2.06 10.59 -18.69
C LEU A 285 1.05 9.67 -19.36
N ASN A 286 1.30 9.29 -20.62
CA ASN A 286 0.52 8.28 -21.31
C ASN A 286 1.39 7.03 -21.54
N VAL A 287 0.88 5.88 -21.15
CA VAL A 287 1.54 4.59 -21.34
C VAL A 287 0.71 3.78 -22.33
N THR A 288 1.30 3.48 -23.49
CA THR A 288 0.64 2.68 -24.53
C THR A 288 1.30 1.30 -24.65
N TYR A 289 0.50 0.24 -24.58
CA TYR A 289 0.90 -1.11 -24.85
C TYR A 289 0.54 -1.46 -26.30
N GLU A 290 1.57 -1.55 -27.13
CA GLU A 290 1.42 -1.96 -28.54
C GLU A 290 1.56 -3.48 -28.61
N PHE A 291 0.44 -4.17 -28.79
CA PHE A 291 0.43 -5.62 -28.92
C PHE A 291 0.95 -6.05 -30.30
N LYS A 292 1.86 -7.02 -30.31
CA LYS A 292 2.41 -7.64 -31.52
C LYS A 292 2.06 -9.13 -31.51
N VAL A 293 1.44 -9.59 -32.58
CA VAL A 293 1.17 -11.02 -32.78
C VAL A 293 2.35 -11.61 -33.53
N GLU A 294 2.89 -12.71 -33.00
CA GLU A 294 3.94 -13.50 -33.65
C GLU A 294 3.27 -14.60 -34.47
N ASN A 295 3.61 -14.68 -35.75
CA ASN A 295 3.11 -15.69 -36.67
C ASN A 295 3.93 -16.98 -36.58
#